data_3a71b92f54e51ff4ab435ea8150e9530
#
_entry.id   3a71b92f54e51ff4ab435ea8150e9530
#
_cell.length_a   1.000
_cell.length_b   1.000
_cell.length_c   1.000
_cell.angle_alpha   90.00
_cell.angle_beta   90.00
_cell.angle_gamma   90.00
#
_symmetry.space_group_name_H-M   'P 1'
#
loop_
_entity.id
_entity.type
_entity.pdbx_description
1 polymer ?
#
loop_
_entity_poly.entity_id
_entity_poly.type
_entity_poly.pdbx_seq_one_letter_code
_entity_poly.pdbx_strand_id
1 'polypeptide(L)'
;TNTKLRPSIFKMSLSGSMKIYKNIRLSKKHRGGVVAIGNFDGVHLGHQKVINEAKKQAKKNNLPFGIITFEPIPTMFFNSKIKNHRINSLTQKKDQLAKFKIDFLIIINFNKNFRSLTAEQFIKKVIYQKTKTKFLYVSKNFRFGFKRLGSIQTLKKYEKLYNYKSLITIFLKKNKKIISSTSIRKKITQGKIQEINKLLNREWSIKGRVIKGQKRGRKIGFPTCNLKLNDYIVPRLGVYSVKVRGAKFYKKGIANIGYRPTFNGQNLLLETNIFG
;
A
#
# COMPACT_ATOMS: atom_id res chain seq x y z
N THR A 1 36.45 -14.73 13.55
CA THR A 1 36.36 -13.88 12.35
C THR A 1 35.00 -13.22 12.29
N ASN A 2 34.98 -11.90 12.59
CA ASN A 2 33.78 -11.06 12.61
C ASN A 2 33.33 -10.74 11.18
N THR A 3 32.34 -11.45 10.68
CA THR A 3 31.68 -11.06 9.42
C THR A 3 30.56 -10.08 9.73
N LYS A 4 30.81 -8.79 9.57
CA LYS A 4 29.80 -7.73 9.57
C LYS A 4 28.85 -7.96 8.39
N LEU A 5 27.61 -8.38 8.66
CA LEU A 5 26.54 -8.44 7.68
C LEU A 5 26.16 -7.01 7.25
N ARG A 6 26.65 -6.58 6.10
CA ARG A 6 26.17 -5.36 5.42
C ARG A 6 24.78 -5.66 4.80
N PRO A 7 23.81 -4.77 4.90
CA PRO A 7 22.50 -4.97 4.26
C PRO A 7 22.63 -4.82 2.75
N SER A 8 22.63 -5.92 2.01
CA SER A 8 22.54 -5.87 0.56
C SER A 8 21.08 -5.62 0.13
N ILE A 9 20.85 -4.49 -0.50
CA ILE A 9 19.60 -4.16 -1.17
C ILE A 9 19.56 -4.94 -2.48
N PHE A 10 18.67 -5.93 -2.55
CA PHE A 10 18.43 -6.65 -3.80
C PHE A 10 17.64 -5.75 -4.77
N LYS A 11 18.36 -5.11 -5.70
CA LYS A 11 17.74 -4.50 -6.88
C LYS A 11 17.39 -5.61 -7.86
N MET A 12 16.13 -6.06 -7.88
CA MET A 12 15.59 -6.70 -9.08
C MET A 12 15.52 -5.64 -10.17
N SER A 13 16.31 -5.78 -11.23
CA SER A 13 16.18 -5.00 -12.44
C SER A 13 14.87 -5.40 -13.12
N LEU A 14 13.82 -4.62 -12.90
CA LEU A 14 12.59 -4.70 -13.68
C LEU A 14 12.84 -3.92 -14.97
N SER A 15 12.91 -4.60 -16.08
CA SER A 15 12.85 -4.00 -17.43
C SER A 15 11.59 -3.15 -17.55
N GLY A 16 11.75 -1.83 -17.72
CA GLY A 16 10.67 -0.85 -17.68
C GLY A 16 10.48 -0.27 -16.28
N SER A 17 11.40 0.60 -15.81
CA SER A 17 11.33 1.14 -14.44
C SER A 17 10.16 2.11 -14.30
N MET A 18 9.15 1.71 -13.52
CA MET A 18 8.08 2.59 -13.04
C MET A 18 8.68 3.88 -12.46
N LYS A 19 8.39 5.02 -13.06
CA LYS A 19 8.85 6.31 -12.55
C LYS A 19 8.06 6.73 -11.30
N ILE A 20 8.74 7.01 -10.21
CA ILE A 20 8.10 7.46 -8.96
C ILE A 20 8.24 8.98 -8.84
N TYR A 21 7.10 9.64 -8.64
CA TYR A 21 7.00 11.07 -8.37
C TYR A 21 6.54 11.30 -6.94
N LYS A 22 7.36 12.00 -6.15
CA LYS A 22 7.01 12.42 -4.78
C LYS A 22 6.24 13.75 -4.75
N ASN A 23 6.18 14.43 -5.88
CA ASN A 23 5.38 15.63 -6.12
C ASN A 23 4.68 15.51 -7.49
N ILE A 24 3.67 16.35 -7.73
CA ILE A 24 2.88 16.26 -8.96
C ILE A 24 3.57 17.07 -10.09
N ARG A 25 4.85 16.80 -10.36
CA ARG A 25 5.58 17.36 -11.50
C ARG A 25 5.96 16.23 -12.46
N LEU A 26 5.03 15.87 -13.36
CA LEU A 26 5.25 14.80 -14.32
C LEU A 26 6.08 15.29 -15.50
N SER A 27 6.92 14.40 -16.03
CA SER A 27 7.55 14.60 -17.35
C SER A 27 6.48 14.64 -18.46
N LYS A 28 6.78 15.29 -19.58
CA LYS A 28 5.83 15.41 -20.72
C LYS A 28 5.25 14.07 -21.14
N LYS A 29 6.07 13.02 -21.23
CA LYS A 29 5.67 11.67 -21.64
C LYS A 29 4.65 10.98 -20.73
N HIS A 30 4.49 11.42 -19.48
CA HIS A 30 3.54 10.84 -18.51
C HIS A 30 2.28 11.69 -18.31
N ARG A 31 2.16 12.83 -19.01
CA ARG A 31 0.96 13.66 -18.98
C ARG A 31 -0.04 13.21 -20.04
N GLY A 32 -1.31 13.49 -19.82
CA GLY A 32 -2.38 13.17 -20.77
C GLY A 32 -2.77 11.69 -20.80
N GLY A 33 -2.39 10.94 -19.78
CA GLY A 33 -2.60 9.50 -19.71
C GLY A 33 -3.88 9.06 -19.01
N VAL A 34 -3.91 7.77 -18.73
CA VAL A 34 -4.89 7.11 -17.87
C VAL A 34 -4.35 7.08 -16.44
N VAL A 35 -5.17 7.49 -15.48
CA VAL A 35 -4.77 7.54 -14.07
C VAL A 35 -5.79 6.81 -13.20
N ALA A 36 -5.33 5.90 -12.35
CA ALA A 36 -6.13 5.33 -11.27
C ALA A 36 -5.80 6.03 -9.95
N ILE A 37 -6.82 6.47 -9.19
CA ILE A 37 -6.62 7.15 -7.90
C ILE A 37 -7.19 6.33 -6.75
N GLY A 38 -6.40 6.18 -5.70
CA GLY A 38 -6.82 5.51 -4.47
C GLY A 38 -5.72 5.38 -3.43
N ASN A 39 -6.08 4.95 -2.23
CA ASN A 39 -5.09 4.67 -1.18
C ASN A 39 -4.25 3.42 -1.48
N PHE A 40 -4.80 2.48 -2.21
CA PHE A 40 -4.18 1.21 -2.59
C PHE A 40 -3.49 0.47 -1.43
N ASP A 41 -4.00 0.64 -0.20
CA ASP A 41 -3.48 -0.07 0.95
C ASP A 41 -3.85 -1.56 0.87
N GLY A 42 -2.84 -2.41 0.87
CA GLY A 42 -2.97 -3.84 0.66
C GLY A 42 -3.01 -4.28 -0.80
N VAL A 43 -3.23 -3.40 -1.79
CA VAL A 43 -3.38 -3.75 -3.23
C VAL A 43 -4.21 -5.04 -3.41
N HIS A 44 -5.37 -5.10 -2.74
CA HIS A 44 -6.28 -6.25 -2.73
C HIS A 44 -7.01 -6.41 -4.08
N LEU A 45 -7.70 -7.53 -4.28
CA LEU A 45 -8.41 -7.85 -5.53
C LEU A 45 -9.31 -6.72 -6.03
N GLY A 46 -9.98 -5.97 -5.15
CA GLY A 46 -10.77 -4.80 -5.54
C GLY A 46 -9.90 -3.66 -6.12
N HIS A 47 -8.72 -3.42 -5.56
CA HIS A 47 -7.74 -2.48 -6.14
C HIS A 47 -7.17 -2.98 -7.46
N GLN A 48 -6.85 -4.28 -7.54
CA GLN A 48 -6.33 -4.92 -8.76
C GLN A 48 -7.32 -4.78 -9.91
N LYS A 49 -8.62 -4.89 -9.65
CA LYS A 49 -9.68 -4.67 -10.65
C LYS A 49 -9.61 -3.25 -11.23
N VAL A 50 -9.57 -2.21 -10.38
CA VAL A 50 -9.43 -0.80 -10.81
C VAL A 50 -8.18 -0.62 -11.66
N ILE A 51 -7.06 -1.15 -11.21
CA ILE A 51 -5.76 -1.04 -11.90
C ILE A 51 -5.83 -1.73 -13.27
N ASN A 52 -6.40 -2.93 -13.35
CA ASN A 52 -6.48 -3.68 -14.59
C ASN A 52 -7.44 -3.04 -15.60
N GLU A 53 -8.58 -2.50 -15.16
CA GLU A 53 -9.49 -1.75 -16.04
C GLU A 53 -8.82 -0.49 -16.59
N ALA A 54 -8.13 0.28 -15.74
CA ALA A 54 -7.38 1.46 -16.16
C ALA A 54 -6.24 1.11 -17.14
N LYS A 55 -5.51 0.02 -16.89
CA LYS A 55 -4.45 -0.48 -17.78
C LYS A 55 -5.00 -0.89 -19.15
N LYS A 56 -6.16 -1.57 -19.19
CA LYS A 56 -6.82 -1.93 -20.46
C LYS A 56 -7.18 -0.67 -21.26
N GLN A 57 -7.71 0.37 -20.60
CA GLN A 57 -8.03 1.64 -21.23
C GLN A 57 -6.79 2.34 -21.79
N ALA A 58 -5.69 2.33 -21.03
CA ALA A 58 -4.42 2.92 -21.47
C ALA A 58 -3.89 2.21 -22.72
N LYS A 59 -3.87 0.87 -22.70
CA LYS A 59 -3.44 0.07 -23.86
C LYS A 59 -4.31 0.34 -25.08
N LYS A 60 -5.65 0.39 -24.92
CA LYS A 60 -6.60 0.65 -26.03
C LYS A 60 -6.35 1.99 -26.72
N ASN A 61 -5.92 3.01 -25.97
CA ASN A 61 -5.75 4.37 -26.47
C ASN A 61 -4.27 4.74 -26.68
N ASN A 62 -3.35 3.81 -26.53
CA ASN A 62 -1.90 4.04 -26.58
C ASN A 62 -1.44 5.22 -25.70
N LEU A 63 -1.93 5.25 -24.46
CA LEU A 63 -1.68 6.31 -23.49
C LEU A 63 -0.82 5.80 -22.32
N PRO A 64 0.00 6.67 -21.69
CA PRO A 64 0.71 6.31 -20.48
C PRO A 64 -0.26 6.01 -19.33
N PHE A 65 0.08 5.00 -18.52
CA PHE A 65 -0.74 4.57 -17.39
C PHE A 65 -0.05 4.84 -16.07
N GLY A 66 -0.71 5.55 -15.19
CA GLY A 66 -0.18 5.84 -13.85
C GLY A 66 -1.19 5.66 -12.73
N ILE A 67 -0.63 5.67 -11.52
CA ILE A 67 -1.40 5.61 -10.28
C ILE A 67 -1.09 6.81 -9.41
N ILE A 68 -2.14 7.38 -8.80
CA ILE A 68 -2.02 8.38 -7.73
C ILE A 68 -2.39 7.72 -6.41
N THR A 69 -1.50 7.80 -5.43
CA THR A 69 -1.73 7.36 -4.05
C THR A 69 -1.26 8.42 -3.06
N PHE A 70 -1.58 8.23 -1.79
CA PHE A 70 -1.36 9.22 -0.74
C PHE A 70 -0.45 8.66 0.35
N GLU A 71 0.40 9.53 0.91
CA GLU A 71 1.29 9.21 2.01
C GLU A 71 1.43 10.43 2.94
N PRO A 72 1.14 10.32 4.25
CA PRO A 72 0.53 9.15 4.91
C PRO A 72 -0.86 8.80 4.37
N ILE A 73 -1.37 7.62 4.69
CA ILE A 73 -2.76 7.25 4.40
C ILE A 73 -3.68 8.28 5.07
N PRO A 74 -4.68 8.85 4.38
CA PRO A 74 -5.52 9.92 4.95
C PRO A 74 -6.09 9.60 6.34
N THR A 75 -6.52 8.37 6.59
CA THR A 75 -7.03 7.94 7.90
C THR A 75 -5.98 8.11 9.01
N MET A 76 -4.71 7.80 8.74
CA MET A 76 -3.62 7.97 9.71
C MET A 76 -3.25 9.44 9.91
N PHE A 77 -3.43 10.26 8.88
CA PHE A 77 -3.21 11.71 8.97
C PHE A 77 -4.27 12.39 9.85
N PHE A 78 -5.55 12.03 9.67
CA PHE A 78 -6.65 12.62 10.46
C PHE A 78 -6.72 12.12 11.89
N ASN A 79 -6.20 10.93 12.17
CA ASN A 79 -6.18 10.35 13.50
C ASN A 79 -4.76 9.90 13.88
N SER A 80 -4.00 10.82 14.47
CA SER A 80 -2.62 10.59 14.93
C SER A 80 -2.50 9.50 16.01
N LYS A 81 -3.61 9.16 16.69
CA LYS A 81 -3.65 8.05 17.67
C LYS A 81 -3.59 6.68 16.98
N ILE A 82 -3.96 6.60 15.71
CA ILE A 82 -3.88 5.35 14.94
C ILE A 82 -2.44 5.11 14.50
N LYS A 83 -1.67 4.38 15.31
CA LYS A 83 -0.28 4.02 15.00
C LYS A 83 -0.19 2.83 14.04
N ASN A 84 -0.94 1.76 14.28
CA ASN A 84 -0.88 0.49 13.54
C ASN A 84 -2.10 0.33 12.64
N HIS A 85 -1.98 0.65 11.36
CA HIS A 85 -3.12 0.69 10.43
C HIS A 85 -2.85 0.08 9.05
N ARG A 86 -1.61 0.09 8.59
CA ARG A 86 -1.26 -0.32 7.22
C ARG A 86 -1.38 -1.82 7.02
N ILE A 87 -1.96 -2.21 5.91
CA ILE A 87 -1.90 -3.61 5.45
C ILE A 87 -0.52 -3.91 4.87
N ASN A 88 0.08 -2.92 4.19
CA ASN A 88 1.42 -2.99 3.61
C ASN A 88 2.24 -1.74 3.94
N SER A 89 3.55 -1.88 4.10
CA SER A 89 4.46 -0.73 4.12
C SER A 89 4.43 0.01 2.78
N LEU A 90 4.90 1.26 2.75
CA LEU A 90 5.00 2.02 1.49
C LEU A 90 5.90 1.32 0.47
N THR A 91 6.99 0.71 0.91
CA THR A 91 7.88 -0.06 0.03
C THR A 91 7.15 -1.25 -0.59
N GLN A 92 6.45 -2.04 0.22
CA GLN A 92 5.66 -3.16 -0.30
C GLN A 92 4.55 -2.69 -1.24
N LYS A 93 3.88 -1.56 -0.97
CA LYS A 93 2.88 -0.98 -1.86
C LYS A 93 3.50 -0.67 -3.23
N LYS A 94 4.66 -0.02 -3.26
CA LYS A 94 5.40 0.27 -4.51
C LYS A 94 5.73 -1.02 -5.25
N ASP A 95 6.30 -2.02 -4.55
CA ASP A 95 6.66 -3.31 -5.14
C ASP A 95 5.43 -4.03 -5.74
N GLN A 96 4.28 -3.99 -5.06
CA GLN A 96 3.04 -4.58 -5.56
C GLN A 96 2.47 -3.84 -6.78
N LEU A 97 2.49 -2.50 -6.76
CA LEU A 97 2.02 -1.69 -7.88
C LEU A 97 2.90 -1.85 -9.12
N ALA A 98 4.21 -1.97 -8.94
CA ALA A 98 5.16 -2.19 -10.04
C ALA A 98 4.86 -3.48 -10.83
N LYS A 99 4.31 -4.53 -10.20
CA LYS A 99 3.92 -5.77 -10.87
C LYS A 99 2.85 -5.57 -11.97
N PHE A 100 2.09 -4.50 -11.91
CA PHE A 100 1.10 -4.15 -12.94
C PHE A 100 1.72 -3.47 -14.16
N LYS A 101 3.07 -3.27 -14.17
CA LYS A 101 3.79 -2.59 -15.26
C LYS A 101 3.16 -1.22 -15.56
N ILE A 102 2.96 -0.41 -14.52
CA ILE A 102 2.53 0.98 -14.63
C ILE A 102 3.73 1.84 -15.03
N ASP A 103 3.50 2.86 -15.85
CA ASP A 103 4.56 3.76 -16.32
C ASP A 103 5.03 4.71 -15.21
N PHE A 104 4.08 5.15 -14.36
CA PHE A 104 4.41 6.06 -13.26
C PHE A 104 3.52 5.89 -12.03
N LEU A 105 4.09 6.25 -10.89
CA LEU A 105 3.42 6.31 -9.59
C LEU A 105 3.62 7.69 -8.98
N ILE A 106 2.53 8.38 -8.69
CA ILE A 106 2.54 9.64 -7.95
C ILE A 106 2.17 9.35 -6.50
N ILE A 107 3.07 9.69 -5.58
CA ILE A 107 2.84 9.60 -4.15
C ILE A 107 2.64 11.01 -3.62
N ILE A 108 1.39 11.39 -3.44
CA ILE A 108 1.05 12.71 -2.92
C ILE A 108 1.30 12.75 -1.42
N ASN A 109 2.10 13.73 -0.98
CA ASN A 109 2.24 14.03 0.45
C ASN A 109 0.91 14.57 0.96
N PHE A 110 0.19 13.74 1.76
CA PHE A 110 -1.07 14.12 2.37
C PHE A 110 -0.81 14.94 3.63
N ASN A 111 -0.80 16.25 3.47
CA ASN A 111 -0.51 17.24 4.52
C ASN A 111 -1.63 18.27 4.69
N LYS A 112 -1.45 19.23 5.60
CA LYS A 112 -2.44 20.29 5.87
C LYS A 112 -2.85 21.05 4.62
N ASN A 113 -1.90 21.41 3.75
CA ASN A 113 -2.17 22.17 2.52
C ASN A 113 -2.94 21.32 1.49
N PHE A 114 -2.59 20.04 1.34
CA PHE A 114 -3.30 19.17 0.41
C PHE A 114 -4.73 18.85 0.87
N ARG A 115 -4.95 18.63 2.16
CA ARG A 115 -6.28 18.34 2.72
C ARG A 115 -7.26 19.52 2.62
N SER A 116 -6.74 20.77 2.54
CA SER A 116 -7.56 21.97 2.43
C SER A 116 -8.07 22.24 1.02
N LEU A 117 -7.57 21.53 0.00
CA LEU A 117 -8.07 21.66 -1.36
C LEU A 117 -9.54 21.29 -1.43
N THR A 118 -10.37 22.19 -1.99
CA THR A 118 -11.75 21.86 -2.33
C THR A 118 -11.78 20.75 -3.41
N ALA A 119 -12.93 20.13 -3.63
CA ALA A 119 -13.06 19.13 -4.69
C ALA A 119 -12.73 19.71 -6.07
N GLU A 120 -13.21 20.93 -6.36
CA GLU A 120 -12.88 21.62 -7.61
C GLU A 120 -11.39 21.94 -7.73
N GLN A 121 -10.78 22.47 -6.68
CA GLN A 121 -9.33 22.73 -6.67
C GLN A 121 -8.49 21.48 -6.90
N PHE A 122 -8.91 20.34 -6.32
CA PHE A 122 -8.26 19.07 -6.57
C PHE A 122 -8.35 18.69 -8.07
N ILE A 123 -9.54 18.77 -8.67
CA ILE A 123 -9.74 18.46 -10.09
C ILE A 123 -8.90 19.42 -10.95
N LYS A 124 -9.02 20.73 -10.73
CA LYS A 124 -8.28 21.75 -11.50
C LYS A 124 -6.78 21.58 -11.37
N LYS A 125 -6.25 21.53 -10.14
CA LYS A 125 -4.81 21.52 -9.89
C LYS A 125 -4.16 20.15 -10.20
N VAL A 126 -4.80 19.03 -9.78
CA VAL A 126 -4.20 17.70 -9.89
C VAL A 126 -4.54 17.05 -11.23
N ILE A 127 -5.83 16.91 -11.54
CA ILE A 127 -6.29 16.16 -12.71
C ILE A 127 -6.01 16.92 -14.00
N TYR A 128 -6.36 18.21 -14.05
CA TYR A 128 -6.22 19.03 -15.25
C TYR A 128 -4.81 19.60 -15.43
N GLN A 129 -4.36 20.46 -14.52
CA GLN A 129 -3.13 21.22 -14.72
C GLN A 129 -1.86 20.36 -14.62
N LYS A 130 -1.77 19.48 -13.61
CA LYS A 130 -0.53 18.75 -13.31
C LYS A 130 -0.41 17.46 -14.10
N THR A 131 -1.46 16.64 -14.15
CA THR A 131 -1.40 15.34 -14.83
C THR A 131 -1.97 15.38 -16.24
N LYS A 132 -2.81 16.35 -16.56
CA LYS A 132 -3.55 16.44 -17.83
C LYS A 132 -4.28 15.13 -18.16
N THR A 133 -4.81 14.48 -17.13
CA THR A 133 -5.44 13.15 -17.22
C THR A 133 -6.57 13.15 -18.26
N LYS A 134 -6.56 12.18 -19.17
CA LYS A 134 -7.66 11.95 -20.13
C LYS A 134 -8.71 11.00 -19.57
N PHE A 135 -8.28 9.93 -18.90
CA PHE A 135 -9.18 8.95 -18.30
C PHE A 135 -8.83 8.76 -16.83
N LEU A 136 -9.80 9.00 -15.96
CA LEU A 136 -9.65 8.91 -14.52
C LEU A 136 -10.42 7.71 -13.96
N TYR A 137 -9.72 6.72 -13.42
CA TYR A 137 -10.33 5.55 -12.78
C TYR A 137 -10.41 5.69 -11.27
N VAL A 138 -11.60 5.51 -10.73
CA VAL A 138 -11.89 5.56 -9.30
C VAL A 138 -12.84 4.44 -8.89
N SER A 139 -12.83 4.06 -7.61
CA SER A 139 -13.82 3.15 -7.05
C SER A 139 -15.17 3.85 -6.82
N LYS A 140 -16.27 3.09 -6.79
CA LYS A 140 -17.64 3.60 -6.61
C LYS A 140 -17.82 4.48 -5.37
N ASN A 141 -17.05 4.26 -4.30
CA ASN A 141 -17.13 5.05 -3.06
C ASN A 141 -16.02 6.10 -2.93
N PHE A 142 -15.40 6.48 -4.03
CA PHE A 142 -14.34 7.48 -4.01
C PHE A 142 -14.86 8.82 -3.50
N ARG A 143 -14.16 9.37 -2.51
CA ARG A 143 -14.42 10.70 -1.93
C ARG A 143 -13.10 11.45 -1.85
N PHE A 144 -13.14 12.75 -2.17
CA PHE A 144 -11.94 13.59 -2.24
C PHE A 144 -12.24 15.04 -1.88
N GLY A 145 -11.19 15.86 -1.83
CA GLY A 145 -11.28 17.26 -1.48
C GLY A 145 -11.55 17.50 0.01
N PHE A 146 -11.63 18.78 0.38
CA PHE A 146 -11.84 19.21 1.76
C PHE A 146 -13.09 18.54 2.36
N LYS A 147 -12.97 18.02 3.58
CA LYS A 147 -14.01 17.27 4.30
C LYS A 147 -14.65 16.14 3.49
N ARG A 148 -13.96 15.62 2.44
CA ARG A 148 -14.46 14.54 1.56
C ARG A 148 -15.77 14.90 0.81
N LEU A 149 -16.01 16.17 0.56
CA LEU A 149 -17.22 16.67 -0.10
C LEU A 149 -17.26 16.29 -1.60
N GLY A 150 -16.10 16.08 -2.22
CA GLY A 150 -16.02 15.63 -3.60
C GLY A 150 -16.49 14.18 -3.76
N SER A 151 -17.29 13.93 -4.78
CA SER A 151 -17.91 12.66 -5.11
C SER A 151 -17.75 12.33 -6.59
N ILE A 152 -18.30 11.19 -7.03
CA ILE A 152 -18.37 10.81 -8.45
C ILE A 152 -19.17 11.83 -9.25
N GLN A 153 -20.27 12.34 -8.70
CA GLN A 153 -21.07 13.38 -9.33
C GLN A 153 -20.25 14.65 -9.54
N THR A 154 -19.43 15.02 -8.56
CA THR A 154 -18.50 16.14 -8.71
C THR A 154 -17.48 15.90 -9.84
N LEU A 155 -16.90 14.70 -9.94
CA LEU A 155 -16.00 14.37 -11.03
C LEU A 155 -16.70 14.53 -12.39
N LYS A 156 -17.90 13.97 -12.52
CA LYS A 156 -18.69 14.04 -13.78
C LYS A 156 -19.06 15.47 -14.16
N LYS A 157 -19.45 16.30 -13.19
CA LYS A 157 -19.77 17.72 -13.42
C LYS A 157 -18.65 18.48 -14.14
N TYR A 158 -17.40 18.17 -13.82
CA TYR A 158 -16.22 18.87 -14.36
C TYR A 158 -15.58 18.19 -15.57
N GLU A 159 -16.10 17.04 -16.05
CA GLU A 159 -15.54 16.30 -17.20
C GLU A 159 -15.42 17.17 -18.45
N LYS A 160 -16.50 17.86 -18.81
CA LYS A 160 -16.55 18.72 -20.00
C LYS A 160 -15.62 19.93 -19.87
N LEU A 161 -15.61 20.58 -18.70
CA LEU A 161 -14.81 21.79 -18.45
C LEU A 161 -13.30 21.51 -18.51
N TYR A 162 -12.86 20.36 -17.98
CA TYR A 162 -11.43 20.02 -17.89
C TYR A 162 -11.01 18.90 -18.85
N ASN A 163 -11.87 18.55 -19.80
CA ASN A 163 -11.60 17.60 -20.89
C ASN A 163 -11.00 16.26 -20.41
N TYR A 164 -11.66 15.62 -19.45
CA TYR A 164 -11.34 14.27 -19.01
C TYR A 164 -12.60 13.41 -18.89
N LYS A 165 -12.45 12.10 -18.77
CA LYS A 165 -13.55 11.17 -18.53
C LYS A 165 -13.31 10.39 -17.25
N SER A 166 -14.25 10.43 -16.30
CA SER A 166 -14.20 9.61 -15.10
C SER A 166 -14.89 8.26 -15.31
N LEU A 167 -14.18 7.19 -14.97
CA LEU A 167 -14.61 5.81 -15.13
C LEU A 167 -14.66 5.15 -13.75
N ILE A 168 -15.78 4.53 -13.43
CA ILE A 168 -16.08 4.05 -12.10
C ILE A 168 -16.01 2.53 -12.10
N THR A 169 -15.07 1.99 -11.34
CA THR A 169 -14.99 0.55 -11.11
C THR A 169 -15.96 0.12 -10.03
N ILE A 170 -16.84 -0.84 -10.36
CA ILE A 170 -17.79 -1.45 -9.43
C ILE A 170 -17.03 -2.37 -8.47
N PHE A 171 -17.45 -2.38 -7.22
CA PHE A 171 -16.85 -3.22 -6.18
C PHE A 171 -16.79 -4.69 -6.56
N LEU A 172 -15.64 -5.29 -6.31
CA LEU A 172 -15.52 -6.74 -6.38
C LEU A 172 -16.10 -7.33 -5.08
N LYS A 173 -17.01 -8.28 -5.24
CA LYS A 173 -17.62 -9.04 -4.13
C LYS A 173 -17.06 -10.47 -4.13
N LYS A 174 -16.86 -11.03 -2.95
CA LYS A 174 -16.61 -12.45 -2.72
C LYS A 174 -17.56 -12.94 -1.65
N ASN A 175 -18.30 -14.00 -1.92
CA ASN A 175 -19.36 -14.51 -1.03
C ASN A 175 -20.31 -13.38 -0.57
N LYS A 176 -20.84 -12.62 -1.53
CA LYS A 176 -21.74 -11.47 -1.33
C LYS A 176 -21.15 -10.30 -0.53
N LYS A 177 -19.91 -10.38 -0.03
CA LYS A 177 -19.22 -9.33 0.76
C LYS A 177 -18.26 -8.53 -0.10
N ILE A 178 -18.25 -7.21 0.07
CA ILE A 178 -17.34 -6.30 -0.64
C ILE A 178 -15.90 -6.51 -0.15
N ILE A 179 -14.97 -6.65 -1.10
CA ILE A 179 -13.53 -6.70 -0.79
C ILE A 179 -13.05 -5.26 -0.61
N SER A 180 -12.59 -4.93 0.60
CA SER A 180 -12.09 -3.59 0.97
C SER A 180 -10.92 -3.69 1.94
N SER A 181 -10.11 -2.62 2.02
CA SER A 181 -9.03 -2.54 3.03
C SER A 181 -9.56 -2.65 4.46
N THR A 182 -10.76 -2.14 4.74
CA THR A 182 -11.41 -2.25 6.05
C THR A 182 -11.72 -3.71 6.40
N SER A 183 -12.33 -4.46 5.47
CA SER A 183 -12.64 -5.87 5.69
C SER A 183 -11.37 -6.72 5.87
N ILE A 184 -10.28 -6.37 5.16
CA ILE A 184 -8.99 -7.06 5.29
C ILE A 184 -8.37 -6.76 6.66
N ARG A 185 -8.35 -5.50 7.11
CA ARG A 185 -7.84 -5.15 8.45
C ARG A 185 -8.58 -5.93 9.55
N LYS A 186 -9.92 -5.97 9.48
CA LYS A 186 -10.72 -6.77 10.43
C LYS A 186 -10.30 -8.23 10.45
N LYS A 187 -10.01 -8.82 9.29
CA LYS A 187 -9.53 -10.22 9.21
C LYS A 187 -8.12 -10.39 9.75
N ILE A 188 -7.23 -9.41 9.55
CA ILE A 188 -5.87 -9.43 10.12
C ILE A 188 -5.96 -9.43 11.65
N THR A 189 -6.76 -8.55 12.26
CA THR A 189 -6.92 -8.49 13.71
C THR A 189 -7.59 -9.76 14.29
N GLN A 190 -8.28 -10.53 13.47
CA GLN A 190 -8.85 -11.83 13.82
C GLN A 190 -7.89 -13.01 13.57
N GLY A 191 -6.72 -12.78 12.99
CA GLY A 191 -5.76 -13.85 12.66
C GLY A 191 -6.17 -14.73 11.47
N LYS A 192 -7.14 -14.30 10.64
CA LYS A 192 -7.65 -15.07 9.49
C LYS A 192 -6.75 -14.98 8.26
N ILE A 193 -5.47 -15.35 8.42
CA ILE A 193 -4.41 -15.11 7.42
C ILE A 193 -4.70 -15.78 6.08
N GLN A 194 -5.22 -17.01 6.06
CA GLN A 194 -5.53 -17.72 4.81
C GLN A 194 -6.63 -16.99 4.00
N GLU A 195 -7.65 -16.44 4.68
CA GLU A 195 -8.69 -15.67 4.01
C GLU A 195 -8.13 -14.36 3.43
N ILE A 196 -7.22 -13.71 4.17
CA ILE A 196 -6.53 -12.49 3.73
C ILE A 196 -5.71 -12.77 2.47
N ASN A 197 -4.95 -13.86 2.44
CA ASN A 197 -4.15 -14.25 1.30
C ASN A 197 -5.00 -14.42 0.03
N LYS A 198 -6.20 -15.01 0.17
CA LYS A 198 -7.17 -15.13 -0.94
C LYS A 198 -7.69 -13.77 -1.41
N LEU A 199 -7.88 -12.78 -0.50
CA LEU A 199 -8.36 -11.44 -0.84
C LEU A 199 -7.27 -10.54 -1.42
N LEU A 200 -6.02 -10.79 -1.08
CA LEU A 200 -4.85 -10.10 -1.60
C LEU A 200 -4.32 -10.73 -2.89
N ASN A 201 -4.73 -11.97 -3.21
CA ASN A 201 -4.17 -12.81 -4.27
C ASN A 201 -2.65 -13.00 -4.12
N ARG A 202 -2.18 -13.10 -2.89
CA ARG A 202 -0.80 -13.38 -2.49
C ARG A 202 -0.71 -13.63 -1.00
N GLU A 203 0.40 -14.18 -0.54
CA GLU A 203 0.72 -14.25 0.89
C GLU A 203 0.89 -12.84 1.46
N TRP A 204 0.19 -12.56 2.56
CA TRP A 204 0.40 -11.34 3.34
C TRP A 204 1.73 -11.43 4.07
N SER A 205 2.48 -10.34 4.11
CA SER A 205 3.80 -10.33 4.71
C SER A 205 4.09 -9.03 5.45
N ILE A 206 4.95 -9.11 6.44
CA ILE A 206 5.52 -7.99 7.17
C ILE A 206 6.99 -7.87 6.75
N LYS A 207 7.43 -6.66 6.39
CA LYS A 207 8.80 -6.35 6.00
C LYS A 207 9.38 -5.32 6.96
N GLY A 208 10.51 -5.62 7.55
CA GLY A 208 11.16 -4.72 8.51
C GLY A 208 12.65 -5.01 8.64
N ARG A 209 13.33 -4.18 9.45
CA ARG A 209 14.71 -4.43 9.84
C ARG A 209 14.73 -5.27 11.11
N VAL A 210 15.64 -6.24 11.15
CA VAL A 210 15.89 -7.01 12.34
C VAL A 210 16.53 -6.08 13.39
N ILE A 211 15.95 -6.07 14.59
CA ILE A 211 16.48 -5.33 15.74
C ILE A 211 17.18 -6.29 16.69
N LYS A 212 18.17 -5.78 17.44
CA LYS A 212 18.82 -6.56 18.50
C LYS A 212 17.80 -6.88 19.59
N GLY A 213 17.66 -8.16 19.93
CA GLY A 213 16.92 -8.64 21.08
C GLY A 213 17.86 -9.01 22.23
N GLN A 214 17.31 -9.49 23.33
CA GLN A 214 18.06 -9.90 24.53
C GLN A 214 18.84 -11.23 24.35
N LYS A 215 18.83 -11.80 23.14
CA LYS A 215 19.51 -13.06 22.77
C LYS A 215 19.16 -14.29 23.65
N ARG A 216 18.05 -14.24 24.40
CA ARG A 216 17.63 -15.34 25.30
C ARG A 216 17.44 -16.65 24.52
N GLY A 217 16.77 -16.62 23.36
CA GLY A 217 16.57 -17.78 22.51
C GLY A 217 17.89 -18.43 22.06
N ARG A 218 18.94 -17.62 21.83
CA ARG A 218 20.26 -18.15 21.44
C ARG A 218 20.89 -18.98 22.56
N LYS A 219 20.66 -18.62 23.83
CA LYS A 219 21.20 -19.37 24.98
C LYS A 219 20.56 -20.76 25.13
N ILE A 220 19.34 -20.96 24.63
CA ILE A 220 18.58 -22.21 24.72
C ILE A 220 18.49 -22.92 23.35
N GLY A 221 19.39 -22.62 22.41
CA GLY A 221 19.45 -23.28 21.09
C GLY A 221 18.45 -22.81 20.02
N PHE A 222 17.56 -21.83 20.35
CA PHE A 222 16.53 -21.31 19.43
C PHE A 222 16.73 -19.82 19.13
N PRO A 223 17.70 -19.43 18.27
CA PRO A 223 17.95 -18.05 17.95
C PRO A 223 16.73 -17.42 17.27
N THR A 224 16.30 -16.26 17.75
CA THR A 224 15.17 -15.52 17.19
C THR A 224 15.63 -14.20 16.59
N CYS A 225 14.98 -13.78 15.50
CA CYS A 225 15.07 -12.42 14.98
C CYS A 225 13.82 -11.63 15.36
N ASN A 226 14.01 -10.37 15.72
CA ASN A 226 12.95 -9.49 16.17
C ASN A 226 12.70 -8.40 15.16
N LEU A 227 11.41 -8.14 14.84
CA LEU A 227 10.96 -7.05 13.99
C LEU A 227 9.97 -6.17 14.76
N LYS A 228 10.08 -4.86 14.61
CA LYS A 228 9.03 -3.94 15.04
C LYS A 228 7.91 -3.92 14.00
N LEU A 229 6.67 -3.97 14.45
CA LEU A 229 5.50 -3.91 13.55
C LEU A 229 5.23 -2.49 13.03
N ASN A 230 5.82 -1.47 13.65
CA ASN A 230 5.68 -0.05 13.26
C ASN A 230 4.21 0.30 12.92
N ASP A 231 3.96 0.71 11.64
CA ASP A 231 2.65 1.15 11.16
C ASP A 231 1.72 0.01 10.73
N TYR A 232 2.18 -1.25 10.74
CA TYR A 232 1.34 -2.37 10.29
C TYR A 232 0.15 -2.59 11.21
N ILE A 233 -1.00 -2.89 10.62
CA ILE A 233 -2.13 -3.42 11.39
C ILE A 233 -1.68 -4.67 12.14
N VAL A 234 -1.99 -4.72 13.45
CA VAL A 234 -1.54 -5.80 14.32
C VAL A 234 -2.42 -7.03 14.11
N PRO A 235 -1.86 -8.19 13.74
CA PRO A 235 -2.60 -9.43 13.74
C PRO A 235 -3.03 -9.82 15.16
N ARG A 236 -3.96 -10.76 15.26
CA ARG A 236 -4.26 -11.38 16.57
C ARG A 236 -2.95 -11.84 17.19
N LEU A 237 -2.73 -11.52 18.47
CA LEU A 237 -1.55 -11.95 19.20
C LEU A 237 -1.50 -13.48 19.24
N GLY A 238 -0.29 -14.04 19.16
CA GLY A 238 -0.09 -15.48 19.15
C GLY A 238 1.01 -15.95 18.22
N VAL A 239 1.04 -17.26 17.99
CA VAL A 239 2.09 -17.95 17.24
C VAL A 239 1.60 -18.29 15.84
N TYR A 240 2.47 -18.07 14.84
CA TYR A 240 2.20 -18.28 13.45
C TYR A 240 3.29 -19.08 12.76
N SER A 241 2.91 -20.06 11.95
CA SER A 241 3.81 -20.65 10.98
C SER A 241 4.10 -19.63 9.88
N VAL A 242 5.36 -19.39 9.59
CA VAL A 242 5.80 -18.34 8.66
C VAL A 242 6.83 -18.83 7.66
N LYS A 243 6.87 -18.13 6.53
CA LYS A 243 7.97 -18.21 5.57
C LYS A 243 8.82 -16.95 5.73
N VAL A 244 10.11 -17.12 5.94
CA VAL A 244 11.06 -16.02 6.17
C VAL A 244 11.94 -15.85 4.95
N ARG A 245 11.92 -14.65 4.38
CA ARG A 245 12.79 -14.29 3.27
C ARG A 245 13.83 -13.27 3.73
N GLY A 246 15.08 -13.63 3.72
CA GLY A 246 16.23 -12.76 3.86
C GLY A 246 16.83 -12.38 2.50
N ALA A 247 17.98 -11.68 2.54
CA ALA A 247 18.69 -11.29 1.31
C ALA A 247 19.14 -12.49 0.47
N LYS A 248 19.57 -13.57 1.13
CA LYS A 248 20.15 -14.76 0.48
C LYS A 248 19.46 -16.08 0.87
N PHE A 249 18.33 -16.02 1.57
CA PHE A 249 17.64 -17.25 2.00
C PHE A 249 16.13 -17.12 1.97
N TYR A 250 15.47 -18.28 1.88
CA TYR A 250 14.03 -18.46 2.02
C TYR A 250 13.81 -19.73 2.83
N LYS A 251 13.33 -19.58 4.06
CA LYS A 251 13.20 -20.66 5.04
C LYS A 251 11.82 -20.65 5.71
N LYS A 252 11.43 -21.74 6.30
CA LYS A 252 10.27 -21.82 7.19
C LYS A 252 10.67 -21.40 8.60
N GLY A 253 9.68 -21.03 9.41
CA GLY A 253 9.90 -20.65 10.80
C GLY A 253 8.60 -20.52 11.58
N ILE A 254 8.74 -20.21 12.85
CA ILE A 254 7.64 -19.88 13.74
C ILE A 254 7.84 -18.44 14.21
N ALA A 255 6.78 -17.63 14.13
CA ALA A 255 6.79 -16.27 14.60
C ALA A 255 5.77 -16.06 15.72
N ASN A 256 6.19 -15.43 16.80
CA ASN A 256 5.32 -14.97 17.88
C ASN A 256 5.07 -13.46 17.77
N ILE A 257 3.81 -13.06 17.79
CA ILE A 257 3.40 -11.66 17.88
C ILE A 257 2.89 -11.39 19.27
N GLY A 258 3.57 -10.52 20.01
CA GLY A 258 3.23 -10.23 21.39
C GLY A 258 3.85 -8.92 21.91
N TYR A 259 3.37 -8.51 23.06
CA TYR A 259 3.95 -7.39 23.80
C TYR A 259 5.09 -7.88 24.71
N ARG A 260 6.19 -7.14 24.70
CA ARG A 260 7.26 -7.35 25.67
C ARG A 260 7.37 -6.18 26.63
N PRO A 261 7.46 -6.45 27.94
CA PRO A 261 7.79 -5.42 28.92
C PRO A 261 9.15 -4.80 28.61
N THR A 262 9.25 -3.49 28.72
CA THR A 262 10.49 -2.73 28.65
C THR A 262 10.49 -1.68 29.74
N PHE A 263 11.66 -1.09 30.06
CA PHE A 263 11.76 -0.02 31.05
C PHE A 263 10.84 1.17 30.76
N ASN A 264 10.50 1.39 29.48
CA ASN A 264 9.66 2.50 29.01
C ASN A 264 8.27 2.04 28.51
N GLY A 265 7.72 0.94 29.00
CA GLY A 265 6.41 0.41 28.61
C GLY A 265 6.45 -0.94 27.88
N GLN A 266 5.45 -1.19 27.03
CA GLN A 266 5.34 -2.45 26.29
C GLN A 266 5.64 -2.22 24.81
N ASN A 267 6.59 -2.96 24.26
CA ASN A 267 6.87 -2.98 22.83
C ASN A 267 6.18 -4.16 22.15
N LEU A 268 5.43 -3.87 21.10
CA LEU A 268 4.87 -4.89 20.23
C LEU A 268 5.94 -5.40 19.27
N LEU A 269 6.27 -6.68 19.36
CA LEU A 269 7.31 -7.31 18.56
C LEU A 269 6.79 -8.52 17.80
N LEU A 270 7.37 -8.73 16.65
CA LEU A 270 7.31 -9.99 15.90
C LEU A 270 8.65 -10.71 16.11
N GLU A 271 8.62 -11.80 16.87
CA GLU A 271 9.79 -12.63 17.13
C GLU A 271 9.72 -13.88 16.29
N THR A 272 10.75 -14.15 15.51
CA THR A 272 10.76 -15.27 14.58
C THR A 272 11.94 -16.17 14.83
N ASN A 273 11.68 -17.45 15.08
CA ASN A 273 12.65 -18.54 14.99
C ASN A 273 12.64 -19.10 13.59
N ILE A 274 13.80 -19.19 12.97
CA ILE A 274 13.99 -19.65 11.58
C ILE A 274 14.58 -21.06 11.64
N PHE A 275 13.94 -21.99 10.95
CA PHE A 275 14.37 -23.39 10.95
C PHE A 275 15.55 -23.62 9.99
N GLY A 276 16.53 -24.37 10.46
CA GLY A 276 17.64 -24.94 9.70
C GLY A 276 18.55 -23.93 8.99
#